data_1ed14a60eab41d2631aa8c84f15f7de4
#
_entry.id   1ed14a60eab41d2631aa8c84f15f7de4
#
_cell.length_a   1.000
_cell.length_b   1.000
_cell.length_c   1.000
_cell.angle_alpha   90.00
_cell.angle_beta   90.00
_cell.angle_gamma   90.00
#
_symmetry.space_group_name_H-M   'P 1'
#
loop_
_entity.id
_entity.type
_entity.pdbx_description
1 polymer ?
#
loop_
_entity_poly.entity_id
_entity_poly.type
_entity_poly.pdbx_seq_one_letter_code
_entity_poly.pdbx_strand_id
1 'polypeptide(L)'
;MKKREIKLGVPSYITVESEEGSFIGEQNSSKFEKEDICVEANENGEIWLTADNSPVKTVKLRWNTPLERTSKILGGVWERTYGDAEWKGMSGTRFMPWYFLALNEGVVTGYGVKVRPSAMCFWEADTRGITLVLDVRCGGTGVVLSGRKLLAAEVVAMQADDCTSFEAAKAFCKCMCTDPIFPDFPVYGSNNWYYAYGDSSEKEILQDTDYIVDITKGAENRPYMVIDDCWQEHHRLDEYNGGPWKKGNEKFPDMGALAKKLEEKGVRPGIWVRFLLNEEETIPEEWRISHNGCLDPSHPEVLAYIKEDVKRICEWGYTLIKHDFTTFDLFGRWGLEMNPFPTSDGWSFYDKSKTSAEIVVELYRAIYETAKEYHVMILGCNTIGHLGAGLMHMQRTGDDTSGKTWERTKMMGVNTLAFCLPQHGTFFDIDAD
;
A
#
# COMPACT_ATOMS: atom_id res chain seq x y z
N MET A 1 -26.16 -15.06 3.09
CA MET A 1 -24.73 -15.33 3.41
C MET A 1 -24.64 -15.86 4.83
N LYS A 2 -24.15 -17.06 5.00
CA LYS A 2 -23.71 -17.57 6.30
C LYS A 2 -22.19 -17.42 6.36
N LYS A 3 -21.69 -16.83 7.42
CA LYS A 3 -20.26 -16.64 7.64
C LYS A 3 -19.85 -17.17 9.01
N ARG A 4 -18.67 -17.76 9.07
CA ARG A 4 -18.04 -18.20 10.33
C ARG A 4 -16.56 -17.86 10.33
N GLU A 5 -16.08 -17.43 11.45
CA GLU A 5 -14.66 -17.33 11.71
C GLU A 5 -14.04 -18.73 11.78
N ILE A 6 -12.84 -18.88 11.25
CA ILE A 6 -12.04 -20.10 11.33
C ILE A 6 -10.82 -19.81 12.19
N LYS A 7 -10.62 -20.61 13.21
CA LYS A 7 -9.35 -20.61 13.96
C LYS A 7 -8.39 -21.60 13.31
N LEU A 8 -7.24 -21.14 12.84
CA LEU A 8 -6.23 -22.01 12.23
C LEU A 8 -5.56 -22.96 13.23
N GLY A 9 -5.66 -22.62 14.53
CA GLY A 9 -5.02 -23.41 15.57
C GLY A 9 -3.49 -23.28 15.55
N VAL A 10 -2.84 -24.23 16.21
CA VAL A 10 -1.37 -24.27 16.33
C VAL A 10 -0.75 -24.55 14.97
N PRO A 11 0.29 -23.81 14.56
CA PRO A 11 1.06 -24.11 13.35
C PRO A 11 1.67 -25.51 13.41
N SER A 12 1.67 -26.21 12.28
CA SER A 12 2.34 -27.51 12.18
C SER A 12 3.87 -27.34 12.26
N TYR A 13 4.38 -26.24 11.74
CA TYR A 13 5.80 -25.86 11.82
C TYR A 13 5.93 -24.34 11.85
N ILE A 14 6.91 -23.87 12.66
CA ILE A 14 7.43 -22.50 12.61
C ILE A 14 8.88 -22.58 12.16
N THR A 15 9.25 -21.81 11.14
CA THR A 15 10.62 -21.71 10.65
C THR A 15 11.05 -20.24 10.74
N VAL A 16 12.25 -20.02 11.22
CA VAL A 16 12.84 -18.67 11.30
C VAL A 16 14.13 -18.64 10.51
N GLU A 17 14.32 -17.61 9.71
CA GLU A 17 15.54 -17.29 9.02
C GLU A 17 16.16 -16.02 9.62
N SER A 18 17.40 -16.10 10.01
CA SER A 18 18.22 -14.97 10.50
C SER A 18 19.45 -14.81 9.62
N GLU A 19 20.32 -13.84 9.94
CA GLU A 19 21.64 -13.73 9.30
C GLU A 19 22.54 -14.94 9.60
N GLU A 20 22.28 -15.69 10.67
CA GLU A 20 23.05 -16.84 11.09
C GLU A 20 22.63 -18.16 10.42
N GLY A 21 21.43 -18.21 9.83
CA GLY A 21 20.90 -19.37 9.14
C GLY A 21 19.39 -19.55 9.27
N SER A 22 18.93 -20.74 8.86
CA SER A 22 17.52 -21.14 8.90
C SER A 22 17.29 -22.21 9.94
N PHE A 23 16.29 -22.03 10.80
CA PHE A 23 15.98 -22.90 11.93
C PHE A 23 14.51 -23.35 11.87
N ILE A 24 14.28 -24.61 12.14
CA ILE A 24 12.92 -25.21 12.18
C ILE A 24 12.60 -25.55 13.64
N GLY A 25 11.43 -25.11 14.10
CA GLY A 25 10.94 -25.39 15.45
C GLY A 25 10.33 -26.80 15.58
N GLU A 26 9.85 -27.08 16.78
CA GLU A 26 9.13 -28.33 17.08
C GLU A 26 7.82 -28.43 16.30
N GLN A 27 7.45 -29.65 15.95
CA GLN A 27 6.20 -29.92 15.24
C GLN A 27 4.99 -29.66 16.15
N ASN A 28 3.95 -29.00 15.59
CA ASN A 28 2.70 -28.69 16.28
C ASN A 28 2.93 -27.84 17.55
N SER A 29 3.85 -26.89 17.49
CA SER A 29 4.13 -25.95 18.55
C SER A 29 3.61 -24.56 18.18
N SER A 30 2.97 -23.87 19.14
CA SER A 30 2.62 -22.46 19.03
C SER A 30 3.81 -21.53 19.30
N LYS A 31 4.95 -22.09 19.70
CA LYS A 31 6.16 -21.38 20.07
C LYS A 31 7.37 -21.95 19.37
N PHE A 32 8.24 -21.06 18.92
CA PHE A 32 9.59 -21.34 18.45
C PHE A 32 10.57 -20.60 19.36
N GLU A 33 11.62 -21.29 19.81
CA GLU A 33 12.72 -20.68 20.59
C GLU A 33 14.05 -21.21 20.07
N LYS A 34 14.97 -20.30 19.79
CA LYS A 34 16.35 -20.60 19.44
C LYS A 34 17.23 -19.44 19.83
N GLU A 35 18.17 -19.67 20.75
CA GLU A 35 19.04 -18.64 21.30
C GLU A 35 18.21 -17.47 21.89
N ASP A 36 18.34 -16.25 21.33
CA ASP A 36 17.59 -15.07 21.75
C ASP A 36 16.34 -14.82 20.91
N ILE A 37 16.07 -15.67 19.89
CA ILE A 37 14.90 -15.53 19.01
C ILE A 37 13.73 -16.33 19.60
N CYS A 38 12.60 -15.67 19.78
CA CYS A 38 11.35 -16.31 20.16
C CYS A 38 10.21 -15.85 19.23
N VAL A 39 9.44 -16.81 18.70
CA VAL A 39 8.19 -16.57 17.95
C VAL A 39 7.05 -17.23 18.68
N GLU A 40 5.97 -16.51 18.91
CA GLU A 40 4.74 -17.01 19.54
C GLU A 40 3.54 -16.75 18.62
N ALA A 41 2.81 -17.82 18.27
CA ALA A 41 1.52 -17.75 17.57
C ALA A 41 0.40 -18.10 18.58
N ASN A 42 -0.38 -17.11 18.99
CA ASN A 42 -1.41 -17.33 20.00
C ASN A 42 -2.77 -17.72 19.36
N GLU A 43 -3.72 -18.11 20.20
CA GLU A 43 -5.07 -18.53 19.79
C GLU A 43 -5.95 -17.40 19.20
N ASN A 44 -5.54 -16.13 19.37
CA ASN A 44 -6.21 -14.96 18.79
C ASN A 44 -5.70 -14.64 17.38
N GLY A 45 -4.74 -15.43 16.88
CA GLY A 45 -4.11 -15.20 15.56
C GLY A 45 -2.94 -14.22 15.59
N GLU A 46 -2.56 -13.70 16.76
CA GLU A 46 -1.41 -12.80 16.88
C GLU A 46 -0.10 -13.57 16.77
N ILE A 47 0.82 -13.06 15.95
CA ILE A 47 2.16 -13.62 15.78
C ILE A 47 3.16 -12.61 16.31
N TRP A 48 3.79 -12.97 17.41
CA TRP A 48 4.76 -12.16 18.11
C TRP A 48 6.18 -12.65 17.86
N LEU A 49 7.10 -11.71 17.67
CA LEU A 49 8.53 -11.96 17.52
C LEU A 49 9.29 -11.15 18.55
N THR A 50 10.26 -11.78 19.21
CA THR A 50 11.30 -11.14 20.02
C THR A 50 12.66 -11.67 19.63
N ALA A 51 13.66 -10.79 19.62
CA ALA A 51 15.07 -11.12 19.48
C ALA A 51 15.90 -10.02 20.14
N ASP A 52 16.88 -10.37 20.96
CA ASP A 52 17.68 -9.36 21.63
C ASP A 52 18.76 -8.79 20.71
N ASN A 53 19.51 -9.66 20.04
CA ASN A 53 20.65 -9.27 19.21
C ASN A 53 20.64 -9.90 17.82
N SER A 54 19.99 -11.05 17.65
CA SER A 54 19.97 -11.77 16.37
C SER A 54 19.14 -11.02 15.31
N PRO A 55 19.74 -10.64 14.17
CA PRO A 55 18.98 -10.01 13.06
C PRO A 55 18.08 -11.03 12.37
N VAL A 56 16.76 -10.84 12.47
CA VAL A 56 15.76 -11.76 11.90
C VAL A 56 15.30 -11.28 10.53
N LYS A 57 15.27 -12.19 9.54
CA LYS A 57 14.84 -11.94 8.17
C LYS A 57 13.40 -12.34 7.91
N THR A 58 13.07 -13.61 8.20
CA THR A 58 11.73 -14.13 7.90
C THR A 58 11.26 -15.08 8.99
N VAL A 59 9.93 -15.10 9.17
CA VAL A 59 9.23 -16.09 9.97
C VAL A 59 8.21 -16.77 9.06
N LYS A 60 8.21 -18.12 9.01
CA LYS A 60 7.25 -18.91 8.24
C LYS A 60 6.44 -19.79 9.18
N LEU A 61 5.12 -19.72 9.03
CA LEU A 61 4.18 -20.56 9.78
C LEU A 61 3.42 -21.46 8.79
N ARG A 62 3.51 -22.76 8.97
CA ARG A 62 2.82 -23.75 8.15
C ARG A 62 1.69 -24.39 8.94
N TRP A 63 0.50 -24.43 8.36
CA TRP A 63 -0.64 -25.23 8.81
C TRP A 63 -0.92 -26.33 7.81
N ASN A 64 -0.96 -27.58 8.26
CA ASN A 64 -1.32 -28.73 7.46
C ASN A 64 -2.86 -28.84 7.32
N THR A 65 -3.48 -27.77 6.87
CA THR A 65 -4.90 -27.65 6.56
C THR A 65 -5.07 -27.83 5.06
N PRO A 66 -5.48 -29.01 4.58
CA PRO A 66 -5.54 -29.30 3.15
C PRO A 66 -6.59 -28.43 2.45
N LEU A 67 -6.25 -27.97 1.26
CA LEU A 67 -7.19 -27.38 0.33
C LEU A 67 -7.56 -28.40 -0.75
N GLU A 68 -8.83 -28.41 -1.13
CA GLU A 68 -9.29 -29.28 -2.21
C GLU A 68 -8.59 -28.92 -3.53
N ARG A 69 -8.12 -29.92 -4.26
CA ARG A 69 -7.36 -29.74 -5.51
C ARG A 69 -8.15 -28.98 -6.58
N THR A 70 -9.47 -29.05 -6.53
CA THR A 70 -10.41 -28.40 -7.43
C THR A 70 -10.67 -26.96 -7.06
N SER A 71 -10.17 -26.48 -5.91
CA SER A 71 -10.36 -25.11 -5.46
C SER A 71 -9.82 -24.11 -6.46
N LYS A 72 -10.58 -23.04 -6.68
CA LYS A 72 -10.11 -21.84 -7.37
C LYS A 72 -9.61 -20.85 -6.35
N ILE A 73 -8.48 -20.25 -6.64
CA ILE A 73 -7.77 -19.34 -5.74
C ILE A 73 -7.78 -17.94 -6.32
N LEU A 74 -8.19 -16.96 -5.50
CA LEU A 74 -8.01 -15.54 -5.76
C LEU A 74 -6.94 -15.03 -4.79
N GLY A 75 -5.82 -14.50 -5.29
CA GLY A 75 -4.73 -13.99 -4.48
C GLY A 75 -4.35 -12.57 -4.87
N GLY A 76 -3.78 -11.85 -3.94
CA GLY A 76 -3.39 -10.45 -4.09
C GLY A 76 -2.02 -10.23 -4.72
N VAL A 77 -1.66 -8.97 -4.76
CA VAL A 77 -0.37 -8.43 -5.19
C VAL A 77 0.14 -7.46 -4.13
N TRP A 78 1.44 -7.13 -4.17
CA TRP A 78 2.02 -6.25 -3.16
C TRP A 78 1.46 -4.83 -3.17
N GLU A 79 1.23 -4.30 -4.36
CA GLU A 79 0.86 -2.92 -4.61
C GLU A 79 -0.41 -2.84 -5.47
N ARG A 80 -0.29 -2.29 -6.68
CA ARG A 80 -1.36 -2.23 -7.69
C ARG A 80 -1.46 -3.55 -8.44
N THR A 81 -2.61 -3.81 -9.06
CA THR A 81 -2.81 -5.01 -9.87
C THR A 81 -2.35 -4.78 -11.31
N TYR A 82 -1.27 -5.46 -11.70
CA TYR A 82 -0.73 -5.41 -13.07
C TYR A 82 -1.16 -6.61 -13.93
N GLY A 83 -1.75 -7.61 -13.34
CA GLY A 83 -2.22 -8.82 -14.00
C GLY A 83 -2.44 -9.94 -12.99
N ASP A 84 -3.09 -11.01 -13.46
CA ASP A 84 -3.26 -12.27 -12.71
C ASP A 84 -4.08 -12.21 -11.40
N ALA A 85 -4.73 -11.08 -11.10
CA ALA A 85 -5.59 -10.93 -9.92
C ALA A 85 -7.02 -11.45 -10.17
N GLU A 86 -7.15 -12.63 -10.74
CA GLU A 86 -8.42 -13.30 -11.00
C GLU A 86 -8.46 -14.71 -10.39
N TRP A 87 -9.63 -15.31 -10.36
CA TRP A 87 -9.81 -16.68 -9.87
C TRP A 87 -9.10 -17.68 -10.78
N LYS A 88 -8.09 -18.39 -10.26
CA LYS A 88 -7.28 -19.37 -10.98
C LYS A 88 -7.24 -20.71 -10.25
N GLY A 89 -6.80 -21.74 -10.93
CA GLY A 89 -6.46 -23.02 -10.31
C GLY A 89 -5.33 -22.85 -9.27
N MET A 90 -5.31 -23.75 -8.30
CA MET A 90 -4.28 -23.79 -7.27
C MET A 90 -2.89 -24.05 -7.88
N SER A 91 -1.88 -23.30 -7.43
CA SER A 91 -0.48 -23.50 -7.76
C SER A 91 0.37 -23.35 -6.51
N GLY A 92 1.11 -24.39 -6.13
CA GLY A 92 1.96 -24.39 -4.94
C GLY A 92 3.17 -23.46 -5.02
N THR A 93 3.43 -22.87 -6.18
CA THR A 93 4.51 -21.88 -6.39
C THR A 93 4.02 -20.44 -6.45
N ARG A 94 2.69 -20.23 -6.36
CA ARG A 94 2.12 -18.88 -6.35
C ARG A 94 2.20 -18.28 -4.95
N PHE A 95 2.92 -17.18 -4.81
CA PHE A 95 2.84 -16.36 -3.60
C PHE A 95 1.69 -15.36 -3.73
N MET A 96 1.01 -15.09 -2.62
CA MET A 96 -0.20 -14.26 -2.56
C MET A 96 -0.06 -13.26 -1.42
N PRO A 97 0.38 -12.01 -1.72
CA PRO A 97 0.51 -10.97 -0.72
C PRO A 97 -0.78 -10.72 0.05
N TRP A 98 -0.64 -10.49 1.34
CA TRP A 98 -1.64 -10.07 2.31
C TRP A 98 -2.73 -11.08 2.60
N TYR A 99 -3.45 -11.56 1.59
CA TYR A 99 -4.53 -12.52 1.74
C TYR A 99 -4.83 -13.28 0.44
N PHE A 100 -5.54 -14.38 0.59
CA PHE A 100 -6.14 -15.09 -0.54
C PHE A 100 -7.49 -15.69 -0.17
N LEU A 101 -8.28 -16.02 -1.18
CA LEU A 101 -9.54 -16.72 -1.04
C LEU A 101 -9.49 -18.02 -1.84
N ALA A 102 -10.05 -19.10 -1.27
CA ALA A 102 -10.23 -20.37 -1.91
C ALA A 102 -11.72 -20.65 -2.09
N LEU A 103 -12.16 -20.83 -3.34
CA LEU A 103 -13.54 -21.19 -3.69
C LEU A 103 -13.60 -22.68 -4.05
N ASN A 104 -14.42 -23.43 -3.35
CA ASN A 104 -14.74 -24.82 -3.66
C ASN A 104 -16.23 -25.11 -3.43
N GLU A 105 -16.92 -25.65 -4.44
CA GLU A 105 -18.34 -26.04 -4.37
C GLU A 105 -19.28 -24.97 -3.77
N GLY A 106 -19.04 -23.70 -4.13
CA GLY A 106 -19.86 -22.56 -3.66
C GLY A 106 -19.49 -22.03 -2.28
N VAL A 107 -18.54 -22.67 -1.60
CA VAL A 107 -18.00 -22.22 -0.32
C VAL A 107 -16.71 -21.42 -0.55
N VAL A 108 -16.61 -20.21 0.00
CA VAL A 108 -15.41 -19.39 -0.04
C VAL A 108 -14.74 -19.39 1.33
N THR A 109 -13.47 -19.72 1.36
CA THR A 109 -12.64 -19.63 2.56
C THR A 109 -11.55 -18.58 2.32
N GLY A 110 -11.50 -17.55 3.17
CA GLY A 110 -10.46 -16.52 3.16
C GLY A 110 -9.41 -16.78 4.23
N TYR A 111 -8.16 -16.53 3.87
CA TYR A 111 -6.99 -16.56 4.76
C TYR A 111 -6.21 -15.27 4.55
N GLY A 112 -5.92 -14.54 5.60
CA GLY A 112 -5.27 -13.23 5.50
C GLY A 112 -4.66 -12.75 6.80
N VAL A 113 -4.08 -11.57 6.74
CA VAL A 113 -3.62 -10.82 7.90
C VAL A 113 -4.40 -9.52 7.98
N LYS A 114 -4.61 -9.00 9.20
CA LYS A 114 -5.20 -7.66 9.37
C LYS A 114 -4.32 -6.62 8.68
N VAL A 115 -4.92 -5.51 8.30
CA VAL A 115 -4.22 -4.39 7.65
C VAL A 115 -3.16 -3.79 8.57
N ARG A 116 -2.15 -3.18 7.97
CA ARG A 116 -1.00 -2.59 8.66
C ARG A 116 -0.24 -3.57 9.57
N PRO A 117 0.06 -4.81 9.13
CA PRO A 117 0.95 -5.68 9.88
C PRO A 117 2.36 -5.06 9.95
N SER A 118 3.13 -5.46 10.94
CA SER A 118 4.53 -5.04 11.07
C SER A 118 5.51 -5.92 10.26
N ALA A 119 5.00 -6.67 9.28
CA ALA A 119 5.79 -7.47 8.35
C ALA A 119 5.20 -7.39 6.94
N MET A 120 6.02 -7.57 5.92
CA MET A 120 5.54 -7.82 4.56
C MET A 120 5.07 -9.27 4.49
N CYS A 121 3.75 -9.48 4.35
CA CYS A 121 3.12 -10.80 4.52
C CYS A 121 2.69 -11.38 3.19
N PHE A 122 3.00 -12.66 2.93
CA PHE A 122 2.41 -13.37 1.81
C PHE A 122 2.05 -14.82 2.17
N TRP A 123 1.15 -15.38 1.41
CA TRP A 123 0.66 -16.75 1.57
C TRP A 123 1.09 -17.62 0.40
N GLU A 124 1.32 -18.89 0.70
CA GLU A 124 1.44 -19.98 -0.26
C GLU A 124 0.42 -21.05 0.11
N ALA A 125 -0.14 -21.73 -0.88
CA ALA A 125 -1.14 -22.75 -0.67
C ALA A 125 -0.92 -23.94 -1.60
N ASP A 126 -1.03 -25.13 -1.05
CA ASP A 126 -0.98 -26.39 -1.77
C ASP A 126 -2.03 -27.38 -1.23
N THR A 127 -2.11 -28.59 -1.81
CA THR A 127 -3.07 -29.63 -1.41
C THR A 127 -2.83 -30.20 -0.01
N ARG A 128 -1.72 -29.86 0.65
CA ARG A 128 -1.39 -30.31 2.01
C ARG A 128 -1.62 -29.24 3.05
N GLY A 129 -1.70 -27.97 2.64
CA GLY A 129 -1.94 -26.89 3.60
C GLY A 129 -1.59 -25.50 3.07
N ILE A 130 -1.47 -24.58 4.01
CA ILE A 130 -1.19 -23.17 3.76
C ILE A 130 0.05 -22.75 4.55
N THR A 131 0.81 -21.81 4.00
CA THR A 131 1.99 -21.22 4.64
C THR A 131 1.83 -19.70 4.63
N LEU A 132 2.00 -19.09 5.79
CA LEU A 132 2.18 -17.63 5.91
C LEU A 132 3.67 -17.35 6.04
N VAL A 133 4.19 -16.46 5.23
CA VAL A 133 5.55 -15.94 5.30
C VAL A 133 5.50 -14.48 5.72
N LEU A 134 6.23 -14.16 6.77
CA LEU A 134 6.40 -12.83 7.33
C LEU A 134 7.83 -12.38 7.02
N ASP A 135 8.00 -11.46 6.08
CA ASP A 135 9.26 -10.78 5.83
C ASP A 135 9.38 -9.60 6.80
N VAL A 136 10.23 -9.76 7.81
CA VAL A 136 10.47 -8.77 8.87
C VAL A 136 11.76 -7.97 8.64
N ARG A 137 12.35 -8.04 7.47
CA ARG A 137 13.59 -7.32 7.15
C ARG A 137 13.42 -5.80 7.24
N CYS A 138 14.54 -5.17 7.58
CA CYS A 138 14.77 -3.74 7.44
C CYS A 138 15.51 -3.50 6.10
N GLY A 139 14.79 -3.11 5.07
CA GLY A 139 15.33 -3.14 3.70
C GLY A 139 15.66 -4.59 3.29
N GLY A 140 16.91 -4.85 2.94
CA GLY A 140 17.41 -6.17 2.54
C GLY A 140 18.15 -6.93 3.67
N THR A 141 18.24 -6.39 4.89
CA THR A 141 18.93 -7.01 6.03
C THR A 141 17.95 -7.45 7.11
N GLY A 142 18.36 -8.36 7.98
CA GLY A 142 17.56 -8.75 9.14
C GLY A 142 17.26 -7.57 10.06
N VAL A 143 16.03 -7.50 10.59
CA VAL A 143 15.66 -6.49 11.62
C VAL A 143 16.37 -6.79 12.94
N VAL A 144 16.84 -5.76 13.63
CA VAL A 144 17.49 -5.85 14.96
C VAL A 144 16.54 -5.31 16.01
N LEU A 145 15.78 -6.19 16.66
CA LEU A 145 14.72 -5.78 17.60
C LEU A 145 15.23 -5.24 18.93
N SER A 146 16.44 -5.57 19.35
CA SER A 146 17.06 -5.10 20.60
C SER A 146 16.17 -5.36 21.84
N GLY A 147 15.57 -6.56 21.90
CA GLY A 147 14.63 -6.94 22.96
C GLY A 147 13.21 -6.39 22.82
N ARG A 148 12.93 -5.59 21.81
CA ARG A 148 11.57 -5.12 21.50
C ARG A 148 10.67 -6.28 21.08
N LYS A 149 9.46 -6.33 21.65
CA LYS A 149 8.43 -7.28 21.24
C LYS A 149 7.67 -6.73 20.00
N LEU A 150 7.73 -7.45 18.90
CA LEU A 150 7.09 -7.11 17.64
C LEU A 150 5.83 -7.94 17.42
N LEU A 151 4.66 -7.30 17.29
CA LEU A 151 3.48 -7.95 16.73
C LEU A 151 3.65 -7.96 15.22
N ALA A 152 4.20 -9.05 14.68
CA ALA A 152 4.53 -9.14 13.26
C ALA A 152 3.28 -9.17 12.37
N ALA A 153 2.23 -9.89 12.78
CA ALA A 153 0.94 -9.93 12.10
C ALA A 153 -0.18 -10.46 13.03
N GLU A 154 -1.44 -10.13 12.67
CA GLU A 154 -2.64 -10.78 13.20
C GLU A 154 -3.32 -11.56 12.07
N VAL A 155 -3.35 -12.87 12.18
CA VAL A 155 -3.96 -13.77 11.20
C VAL A 155 -5.46 -13.82 11.38
N VAL A 156 -6.20 -13.73 10.28
CA VAL A 156 -7.64 -13.93 10.23
C VAL A 156 -8.01 -14.95 9.18
N ALA A 157 -9.00 -15.80 9.49
CA ALA A 157 -9.58 -16.71 8.51
C ALA A 157 -11.09 -16.76 8.66
N MET A 158 -11.80 -16.84 7.53
CA MET A 158 -13.26 -16.82 7.49
C MET A 158 -13.77 -17.76 6.41
N GLN A 159 -14.86 -18.44 6.67
CA GLN A 159 -15.62 -19.18 5.66
C GLN A 159 -16.98 -18.52 5.44
N ALA A 160 -17.41 -18.46 4.19
CA ALA A 160 -18.72 -17.97 3.79
C ALA A 160 -19.37 -18.90 2.77
N ASP A 161 -20.68 -19.10 2.93
CA ASP A 161 -21.55 -19.84 2.03
C ASP A 161 -22.90 -19.11 1.83
N ASP A 162 -23.79 -19.66 0.99
CA ASP A 162 -25.07 -19.04 0.64
C ASP A 162 -24.91 -17.56 0.16
N CYS A 163 -23.86 -17.29 -0.62
CA CYS A 163 -23.57 -15.96 -1.18
C CYS A 163 -22.68 -16.07 -2.43
N THR A 164 -22.56 -14.99 -3.17
CA THR A 164 -21.60 -14.87 -4.27
C THR A 164 -20.16 -14.81 -3.73
N SER A 165 -19.19 -15.21 -4.55
CA SER A 165 -17.77 -15.08 -4.22
C SER A 165 -17.35 -13.63 -3.98
N PHE A 166 -18.02 -12.67 -4.64
CA PHE A 166 -17.81 -11.24 -4.40
C PHE A 166 -18.26 -10.81 -2.99
N GLU A 167 -19.46 -11.20 -2.58
CA GLU A 167 -19.97 -10.89 -1.24
C GLU A 167 -19.10 -11.52 -0.14
N ALA A 168 -18.63 -12.75 -0.37
CA ALA A 168 -17.69 -13.41 0.53
C ALA A 168 -16.35 -12.67 0.62
N ALA A 169 -15.78 -12.25 -0.52
CA ALA A 169 -14.54 -11.47 -0.57
C ALA A 169 -14.69 -10.13 0.16
N LYS A 170 -15.79 -9.40 -0.09
CA LYS A 170 -16.08 -8.13 0.59
C LYS A 170 -16.25 -8.31 2.10
N ALA A 171 -16.93 -9.38 2.53
CA ALA A 171 -17.07 -9.70 3.95
C ALA A 171 -15.70 -10.04 4.60
N PHE A 172 -14.82 -10.71 3.86
CA PHE A 172 -13.47 -11.01 4.33
C PHE A 172 -12.59 -9.76 4.44
N CYS A 173 -12.65 -8.84 3.48
CA CYS A 173 -11.97 -7.54 3.59
C CYS A 173 -12.40 -6.79 4.85
N LYS A 174 -13.70 -6.79 5.20
CA LYS A 174 -14.19 -6.18 6.45
C LYS A 174 -13.61 -6.83 7.72
N CYS A 175 -13.25 -8.10 7.69
CA CYS A 175 -12.61 -8.76 8.83
C CYS A 175 -11.15 -8.32 9.00
N MET A 176 -10.49 -7.93 7.92
CA MET A 176 -9.08 -7.51 7.95
C MET A 176 -8.90 -6.02 8.32
N CYS A 177 -9.90 -5.16 8.04
CA CYS A 177 -9.84 -3.73 8.36
C CYS A 177 -11.06 -3.33 9.19
N THR A 178 -10.82 -2.97 10.45
CA THR A 178 -11.87 -2.58 11.41
C THR A 178 -12.02 -1.08 11.59
N ASP A 179 -11.04 -0.31 11.10
CA ASP A 179 -10.96 1.14 11.23
C ASP A 179 -10.65 1.83 9.88
N PRO A 180 -11.42 1.53 8.82
CA PRO A 180 -11.22 2.18 7.52
C PRO A 180 -11.59 3.66 7.61
N ILE A 181 -11.02 4.44 6.68
CA ILE A 181 -11.43 5.83 6.46
C ILE A 181 -11.91 6.00 5.02
N PHE A 182 -12.87 6.88 4.81
CA PHE A 182 -13.48 7.13 3.51
C PHE A 182 -13.66 8.62 3.29
N PRO A 183 -13.81 9.06 2.03
CA PRO A 183 -14.36 10.38 1.73
C PRO A 183 -15.77 10.53 2.29
N ASP A 184 -16.11 11.74 2.75
CA ASP A 184 -17.47 12.06 3.23
C ASP A 184 -18.52 12.13 2.09
N PHE A 185 -18.04 12.18 0.84
CA PHE A 185 -18.85 12.29 -0.38
C PHE A 185 -18.16 11.56 -1.54
N PRO A 186 -18.88 11.17 -2.60
CA PRO A 186 -18.28 10.57 -3.79
C PRO A 186 -17.26 11.53 -4.42
N VAL A 187 -16.01 11.08 -4.55
CA VAL A 187 -14.93 11.85 -5.19
C VAL A 187 -14.93 11.57 -6.68
N TYR A 188 -14.92 12.63 -7.49
CA TYR A 188 -14.79 12.57 -8.93
C TYR A 188 -14.19 13.88 -9.46
N GLY A 189 -13.68 13.86 -10.65
CA GLY A 189 -13.12 15.07 -11.23
C GLY A 189 -12.24 14.82 -12.44
N SER A 190 -11.27 15.69 -12.62
CA SER A 190 -10.28 15.63 -13.70
C SER A 190 -8.87 15.65 -13.13
N ASN A 191 -7.96 15.06 -13.92
CA ASN A 191 -6.54 15.05 -13.69
C ASN A 191 -5.85 15.30 -15.04
N ASN A 192 -4.82 16.14 -15.08
CA ASN A 192 -4.18 16.55 -16.33
C ASN A 192 -3.09 15.59 -16.84
N TRP A 193 -2.84 14.46 -16.17
CA TRP A 193 -1.74 13.56 -16.53
C TRP A 193 -1.89 12.97 -17.94
N TYR A 194 -3.03 12.36 -18.26
CA TYR A 194 -3.16 11.51 -19.46
C TYR A 194 -3.21 12.23 -20.82
N TYR A 195 -3.16 13.54 -20.83
CA TYR A 195 -2.95 14.29 -22.08
C TYR A 195 -1.67 15.12 -22.03
N ALA A 196 -1.28 15.63 -20.87
CA ALA A 196 -0.15 16.54 -20.71
C ALA A 196 1.19 15.81 -20.46
N TYR A 197 1.17 14.68 -19.71
CA TYR A 197 2.37 13.92 -19.34
C TYR A 197 3.50 14.79 -18.81
N GLY A 198 3.17 15.72 -17.91
CA GLY A 198 4.12 16.66 -17.32
C GLY A 198 4.33 17.98 -18.10
N ASP A 199 3.78 18.11 -19.31
CA ASP A 199 3.85 19.38 -20.07
C ASP A 199 2.53 20.16 -19.96
N SER A 200 2.37 20.86 -18.83
CA SER A 200 1.19 21.66 -18.52
C SER A 200 1.57 22.97 -17.83
N SER A 201 0.60 23.87 -17.67
CA SER A 201 0.76 25.13 -16.97
C SER A 201 -0.53 25.54 -16.26
N GLU A 202 -0.46 26.57 -15.41
CA GLU A 202 -1.62 27.16 -14.75
C GLU A 202 -2.74 27.50 -15.76
N LYS A 203 -2.38 27.94 -16.96
CA LYS A 203 -3.35 28.32 -18.00
C LYS A 203 -4.15 27.11 -18.47
N GLU A 204 -3.50 25.98 -18.75
CA GLU A 204 -4.19 24.76 -19.17
C GLU A 204 -5.06 24.22 -18.04
N ILE A 205 -4.57 24.20 -16.80
CA ILE A 205 -5.35 23.78 -15.63
C ILE A 205 -6.63 24.63 -15.47
N LEU A 206 -6.55 25.93 -15.65
CA LEU A 206 -7.73 26.80 -15.58
C LEU A 206 -8.70 26.58 -16.73
N GLN A 207 -8.20 26.24 -17.92
CA GLN A 207 -9.02 25.88 -19.08
C GLN A 207 -9.75 24.55 -18.85
N ASP A 208 -9.06 23.54 -18.36
CA ASP A 208 -9.67 22.25 -18.00
C ASP A 208 -10.72 22.41 -16.90
N THR A 209 -10.44 23.28 -15.95
CA THR A 209 -11.40 23.64 -14.90
C THR A 209 -12.69 24.22 -15.50
N ASP A 210 -12.61 25.09 -16.49
CA ASP A 210 -13.79 25.63 -17.16
C ASP A 210 -14.60 24.52 -17.86
N TYR A 211 -13.95 23.54 -18.50
CA TYR A 211 -14.62 22.39 -19.11
C TYR A 211 -15.33 21.53 -18.08
N ILE A 212 -14.65 21.16 -16.98
CA ILE A 212 -15.27 20.29 -15.96
C ILE A 212 -16.40 21.00 -15.20
N VAL A 213 -16.31 22.30 -15.00
CA VAL A 213 -17.39 23.10 -14.42
C VAL A 213 -18.61 23.13 -15.34
N ASP A 214 -18.42 23.26 -16.64
CA ASP A 214 -19.53 23.27 -17.62
C ASP A 214 -20.24 21.93 -17.68
N ILE A 215 -19.51 20.82 -17.79
CA ILE A 215 -20.13 19.47 -17.87
C ILE A 215 -20.74 19.02 -16.54
N THR A 216 -20.34 19.60 -15.41
CA THR A 216 -20.90 19.29 -14.07
C THR A 216 -21.87 20.34 -13.58
N LYS A 217 -22.35 21.22 -14.47
CA LYS A 217 -23.27 22.29 -14.12
C LYS A 217 -24.55 21.76 -13.48
N GLY A 218 -24.87 22.31 -12.28
CA GLY A 218 -26.04 21.90 -11.51
C GLY A 218 -25.82 20.71 -10.57
N ALA A 219 -24.66 20.09 -10.56
CA ALA A 219 -24.29 19.09 -9.57
C ALA A 219 -23.99 19.77 -8.22
N GLU A 220 -24.65 19.33 -7.13
CA GLU A 220 -24.37 19.83 -5.78
C GLU A 220 -23.00 19.40 -5.29
N ASN A 221 -22.64 18.13 -5.50
CA ASN A 221 -21.29 17.64 -5.22
C ASN A 221 -20.34 18.12 -6.31
N ARG A 222 -19.42 19.02 -5.96
CA ARG A 222 -18.48 19.62 -6.92
C ARG A 222 -17.30 18.70 -7.23
N PRO A 223 -16.81 18.71 -8.49
CA PRO A 223 -15.68 17.87 -8.92
C PRO A 223 -14.36 18.38 -8.32
N TYR A 224 -13.35 17.52 -8.39
CA TYR A 224 -11.94 17.89 -8.19
C TYR A 224 -11.29 18.26 -9.53
N MET A 225 -10.34 19.21 -9.46
CA MET A 225 -9.30 19.37 -10.46
C MET A 225 -7.96 19.05 -9.79
N VAL A 226 -7.36 17.92 -10.18
CA VAL A 226 -6.08 17.46 -9.63
C VAL A 226 -4.96 17.87 -10.56
N ILE A 227 -4.03 18.68 -10.06
CA ILE A 227 -2.81 19.05 -10.76
C ILE A 227 -1.82 17.92 -10.55
N ASP A 228 -1.50 17.19 -11.62
CA ASP A 228 -0.55 16.09 -11.61
C ASP A 228 0.90 16.57 -11.76
N ASP A 229 1.84 15.66 -11.91
CA ASP A 229 3.28 15.93 -12.05
C ASP A 229 3.56 16.96 -13.15
N CYS A 230 3.95 18.15 -12.80
CA CYS A 230 4.37 19.24 -13.70
C CYS A 230 4.63 20.58 -12.98
N TRP A 231 4.17 20.72 -11.73
CA TRP A 231 4.05 22.01 -11.06
C TRP A 231 5.28 22.42 -10.23
N GLN A 232 6.02 21.45 -9.71
CA GLN A 232 7.08 21.63 -8.72
C GLN A 232 8.33 22.32 -9.29
N GLU A 233 9.07 22.99 -8.43
CA GLU A 233 10.17 23.91 -8.76
C GLU A 233 11.23 23.31 -9.71
N HIS A 234 11.67 22.09 -9.46
CA HIS A 234 12.73 21.44 -10.23
C HIS A 234 12.21 20.46 -11.29
N HIS A 235 10.92 20.48 -11.58
CA HIS A 235 10.34 19.61 -12.62
C HIS A 235 11.07 19.76 -13.95
N ARG A 236 11.47 18.63 -14.55
CA ARG A 236 12.02 18.55 -15.90
C ARG A 236 11.34 17.42 -16.63
N LEU A 237 10.66 17.76 -17.72
CA LEU A 237 9.89 16.81 -18.53
C LEU A 237 10.76 15.62 -18.92
N ASP A 238 10.27 14.40 -18.66
CA ASP A 238 10.94 13.10 -18.92
C ASP A 238 12.29 12.88 -18.20
N GLU A 239 12.71 13.80 -17.32
CA GLU A 239 14.00 13.70 -16.63
C GLU A 239 13.84 13.64 -15.10
N TYR A 240 13.02 14.51 -14.51
CA TYR A 240 12.88 14.64 -13.06
C TYR A 240 11.49 15.06 -12.61
N ASN A 241 10.91 14.27 -11.71
CA ASN A 241 9.58 14.48 -11.15
C ASN A 241 9.55 14.46 -9.59
N GLY A 242 10.66 14.81 -8.96
CA GLY A 242 10.77 14.94 -7.50
C GLY A 242 10.63 16.38 -7.00
N GLY A 243 10.83 16.55 -5.68
CA GLY A 243 10.84 17.86 -5.02
C GLY A 243 12.08 18.71 -5.36
N PRO A 244 12.25 19.87 -4.69
CA PRO A 244 11.54 20.26 -3.46
C PRO A 244 10.08 20.66 -3.70
N TRP A 245 9.25 20.45 -2.67
CA TRP A 245 7.81 20.76 -2.71
C TRP A 245 7.50 22.12 -2.09
N LYS A 246 8.42 23.08 -2.23
CA LYS A 246 8.38 24.38 -1.55
C LYS A 246 7.61 25.46 -2.31
N LYS A 247 7.62 25.38 -3.62
CA LYS A 247 6.93 26.32 -4.53
C LYS A 247 6.74 25.70 -5.91
N GLY A 248 5.92 26.32 -6.73
CA GLY A 248 5.78 25.98 -8.14
C GLY A 248 6.92 26.50 -9.01
N ASN A 249 6.99 26.01 -10.23
CA ASN A 249 7.91 26.48 -11.26
C ASN A 249 7.36 27.72 -12.01
N GLU A 250 8.04 28.17 -13.07
CA GLU A 250 7.63 29.35 -13.85
C GLU A 250 6.24 29.19 -14.51
N LYS A 251 5.82 27.95 -14.83
CA LYS A 251 4.49 27.67 -15.38
C LYS A 251 3.40 27.66 -14.31
N PHE A 252 3.77 27.55 -13.03
CA PHE A 252 2.91 27.50 -11.85
C PHE A 252 3.44 28.44 -10.76
N PRO A 253 3.42 29.76 -10.98
CA PRO A 253 4.16 30.71 -10.17
C PRO A 253 3.67 30.87 -8.73
N ASP A 254 2.39 30.55 -8.46
CA ASP A 254 1.79 30.66 -7.12
C ASP A 254 0.73 29.59 -6.92
N MET A 255 1.11 28.51 -6.24
CA MET A 255 0.25 27.35 -6.00
C MET A 255 -0.93 27.68 -5.08
N GLY A 256 -0.77 28.59 -4.11
CA GLY A 256 -1.87 29.02 -3.25
C GLY A 256 -2.88 29.89 -3.99
N ALA A 257 -2.41 30.80 -4.82
CA ALA A 257 -3.30 31.59 -5.67
C ALA A 257 -4.05 30.71 -6.69
N LEU A 258 -3.40 29.67 -7.21
CA LEU A 258 -4.04 28.73 -8.14
C LEU A 258 -5.12 27.91 -7.42
N ALA A 259 -4.85 27.35 -6.25
CA ALA A 259 -5.86 26.64 -5.45
C ALA A 259 -7.11 27.50 -5.22
N LYS A 260 -6.92 28.76 -4.84
CA LYS A 260 -8.02 29.73 -4.66
C LYS A 260 -8.81 29.99 -5.96
N LYS A 261 -8.12 30.13 -7.12
CA LYS A 261 -8.79 30.30 -8.42
C LYS A 261 -9.65 29.09 -8.78
N LEU A 262 -9.17 27.85 -8.48
CA LEU A 262 -9.92 26.62 -8.71
C LEU A 262 -11.19 26.59 -7.86
N GLU A 263 -11.09 26.94 -6.57
CA GLU A 263 -12.24 27.03 -5.67
C GLU A 263 -13.26 28.09 -6.13
N GLU A 264 -12.79 29.29 -6.50
CA GLU A 264 -13.62 30.38 -7.03
C GLU A 264 -14.36 29.99 -8.32
N LYS A 265 -13.77 29.12 -9.16
CA LYS A 265 -14.40 28.55 -10.33
C LYS A 265 -15.42 27.43 -9.99
N GLY A 266 -15.45 26.91 -8.79
CA GLY A 266 -16.40 25.93 -8.31
C GLY A 266 -15.91 24.48 -8.42
N VAL A 267 -14.61 24.23 -8.42
CA VAL A 267 -14.01 22.89 -8.25
C VAL A 267 -13.23 22.82 -6.95
N ARG A 268 -12.97 21.59 -6.48
CA ARG A 268 -12.08 21.36 -5.34
C ARG A 268 -10.65 21.18 -5.84
N PRO A 269 -9.66 21.87 -5.29
CA PRO A 269 -8.27 21.74 -5.72
C PRO A 269 -7.66 20.43 -5.16
N GLY A 270 -7.02 19.66 -6.04
CA GLY A 270 -6.20 18.50 -5.71
C GLY A 270 -4.79 18.66 -6.28
N ILE A 271 -3.83 17.95 -5.71
CA ILE A 271 -2.42 18.07 -6.10
C ILE A 271 -1.71 16.72 -5.99
N TRP A 272 -0.83 16.44 -6.94
CA TRP A 272 0.05 15.28 -6.96
C TRP A 272 1.40 15.59 -6.31
N VAL A 273 1.98 14.60 -5.61
CA VAL A 273 3.30 14.68 -4.97
C VAL A 273 4.03 13.34 -4.94
N ARG A 274 5.36 13.40 -4.97
CA ARG A 274 6.31 12.30 -4.79
C ARG A 274 7.27 12.67 -3.66
N PHE A 275 6.86 12.51 -2.41
CA PHE A 275 7.56 13.06 -1.24
C PHE A 275 8.99 12.58 -1.05
N LEU A 276 9.32 11.35 -1.48
CA LEU A 276 10.61 10.74 -1.16
C LEU A 276 11.73 11.08 -2.17
N LEU A 277 11.40 11.57 -3.35
CA LEU A 277 12.41 11.99 -4.32
C LEU A 277 12.69 13.49 -4.19
N ASN A 278 13.92 13.86 -3.84
CA ASN A 278 14.33 15.26 -3.72
C ASN A 278 15.82 15.40 -4.01
N GLU A 279 16.19 16.24 -5.00
CA GLU A 279 17.55 16.45 -5.45
C GLU A 279 18.27 17.67 -4.81
N GLU A 280 17.63 18.34 -3.82
CA GLU A 280 18.28 19.48 -3.18
C GLU A 280 19.61 19.09 -2.53
N GLU A 281 20.67 19.84 -2.87
CA GLU A 281 22.02 19.65 -2.32
C GLU A 281 22.12 19.95 -0.81
N THR A 282 21.13 20.67 -0.27
CA THR A 282 21.04 21.01 1.16
C THR A 282 20.57 19.85 2.02
N ILE A 283 20.03 18.79 1.42
CA ILE A 283 19.59 17.59 2.13
C ILE A 283 20.80 16.73 2.48
N PRO A 284 21.01 16.40 3.79
CA PRO A 284 22.11 15.56 4.22
C PRO A 284 22.11 14.18 3.54
N GLU A 285 23.29 13.66 3.25
CA GLU A 285 23.44 12.33 2.63
C GLU A 285 22.91 11.21 3.53
N GLU A 286 23.04 11.33 4.84
CA GLU A 286 22.51 10.38 5.82
C GLU A 286 20.98 10.28 5.85
N TRP A 287 20.27 11.24 5.22
CA TRP A 287 18.82 11.18 5.05
C TRP A 287 18.40 10.32 3.85
N ARG A 288 19.37 9.82 3.07
CA ARG A 288 19.10 9.13 1.81
C ARG A 288 19.24 7.63 1.94
N ILE A 289 18.33 6.92 1.28
CA ILE A 289 18.44 5.47 1.09
C ILE A 289 19.63 5.19 0.18
N SER A 290 20.57 4.36 0.64
CA SER A 290 21.87 4.14 0.00
C SER A 290 21.81 3.56 -1.42
N HIS A 291 20.74 2.85 -1.78
CA HIS A 291 20.65 2.17 -3.07
C HIS A 291 20.02 3.02 -4.19
N ASN A 292 19.29 4.09 -3.87
CA ASN A 292 18.58 4.88 -4.88
C ASN A 292 18.58 6.40 -4.62
N GLY A 293 19.09 6.85 -3.47
CA GLY A 293 19.18 8.27 -3.14
C GLY A 293 17.87 8.94 -2.73
N CYS A 294 16.75 8.22 -2.66
CA CYS A 294 15.49 8.74 -2.13
C CYS A 294 15.60 9.00 -0.62
N LEU A 295 14.71 9.83 -0.08
CA LEU A 295 14.67 10.13 1.35
C LEU A 295 14.27 8.89 2.16
N ASP A 296 14.96 8.65 3.26
CA ASP A 296 14.70 7.52 4.17
C ASP A 296 13.70 7.92 5.27
N PRO A 297 12.42 7.50 5.19
CA PRO A 297 11.42 7.90 6.17
C PRO A 297 11.60 7.24 7.54
N SER A 298 12.54 6.31 7.71
CA SER A 298 12.91 5.81 9.04
C SER A 298 13.79 6.80 9.81
N HIS A 299 14.37 7.79 9.12
CA HIS A 299 15.09 8.88 9.76
C HIS A 299 14.08 9.91 10.31
N PRO A 300 14.13 10.27 11.60
CA PRO A 300 13.10 11.11 12.24
C PRO A 300 13.03 12.51 11.63
N GLU A 301 14.16 13.08 11.20
CA GLU A 301 14.21 14.40 10.56
C GLU A 301 13.61 14.38 9.15
N VAL A 302 13.68 13.25 8.44
CA VAL A 302 13.00 13.07 7.13
C VAL A 302 11.49 13.07 7.31
N LEU A 303 10.96 12.36 8.32
CA LEU A 303 9.53 12.41 8.61
C LEU A 303 9.07 13.82 8.98
N ALA A 304 9.87 14.57 9.76
CA ALA A 304 9.57 15.96 10.08
C ALA A 304 9.57 16.86 8.81
N TYR A 305 10.54 16.65 7.93
CA TYR A 305 10.62 17.36 6.64
C TYR A 305 9.39 17.09 5.75
N ILE A 306 8.97 15.84 5.63
CA ILE A 306 7.77 15.45 4.86
C ILE A 306 6.50 16.07 5.47
N LYS A 307 6.36 16.08 6.80
CA LYS A 307 5.22 16.73 7.47
C LYS A 307 5.14 18.23 7.15
N GLU A 308 6.27 18.93 7.08
CA GLU A 308 6.29 20.34 6.69
C GLU A 308 5.87 20.55 5.22
N ASP A 309 6.22 19.62 4.31
CA ASP A 309 5.76 19.68 2.93
C ASP A 309 4.25 19.43 2.82
N VAL A 310 3.72 18.42 3.53
CA VAL A 310 2.28 18.16 3.61
C VAL A 310 1.53 19.36 4.15
N LYS A 311 2.00 19.92 5.27
CA LYS A 311 1.41 21.11 5.91
C LYS A 311 1.36 22.30 4.94
N ARG A 312 2.45 22.59 4.25
CA ARG A 312 2.54 23.67 3.27
C ARG A 312 1.50 23.52 2.15
N ILE A 313 1.35 22.32 1.61
CA ILE A 313 0.36 22.01 0.58
C ILE A 313 -1.06 22.22 1.10
N CYS A 314 -1.35 21.80 2.33
CA CYS A 314 -2.63 22.04 2.98
C CYS A 314 -2.89 23.54 3.19
N GLU A 315 -1.87 24.29 3.62
CA GLU A 315 -1.95 25.75 3.82
C GLU A 315 -2.15 26.53 2.50
N TRP A 316 -1.73 25.98 1.35
CA TRP A 316 -2.06 26.55 0.03
C TRP A 316 -3.54 26.39 -0.33
N GLY A 317 -4.30 25.52 0.37
CA GLY A 317 -5.72 25.31 0.15
C GLY A 317 -6.07 24.08 -0.70
N TYR A 318 -5.12 23.19 -0.96
CA TYR A 318 -5.43 21.91 -1.59
C TYR A 318 -6.16 21.01 -0.61
N THR A 319 -7.22 20.34 -1.07
CA THR A 319 -8.10 19.49 -0.24
C THR A 319 -8.00 18.00 -0.58
N LEU A 320 -7.16 17.64 -1.55
CA LEU A 320 -6.79 16.28 -1.92
C LEU A 320 -5.32 16.24 -2.31
N ILE A 321 -4.57 15.30 -1.71
CA ILE A 321 -3.19 14.98 -2.05
C ILE A 321 -3.16 13.60 -2.70
N LYS A 322 -2.77 13.52 -3.98
CA LYS A 322 -2.41 12.30 -4.67
C LYS A 322 -0.95 11.98 -4.36
N HIS A 323 -0.74 11.02 -3.45
CA HIS A 323 0.58 10.60 -2.98
C HIS A 323 1.07 9.43 -3.83
N ASP A 324 2.17 9.61 -4.54
CA ASP A 324 2.64 8.67 -5.55
C ASP A 324 4.07 8.15 -5.28
N PHE A 325 4.47 7.10 -5.98
CA PHE A 325 5.81 6.52 -6.09
C PHE A 325 6.41 5.90 -4.83
N THR A 326 5.75 5.90 -3.70
CA THR A 326 6.33 5.44 -2.43
C THR A 326 6.93 4.03 -2.52
N THR A 327 6.25 3.10 -3.18
CA THR A 327 6.71 1.72 -3.29
C THR A 327 8.02 1.64 -4.07
N PHE A 328 8.10 2.32 -5.21
CA PHE A 328 9.31 2.38 -6.02
C PHE A 328 10.45 3.10 -5.29
N ASP A 329 10.16 4.23 -4.66
CA ASP A 329 11.18 5.04 -3.97
C ASP A 329 11.79 4.32 -2.76
N LEU A 330 10.99 3.52 -2.03
CA LEU A 330 11.49 2.76 -0.88
C LEU A 330 12.21 1.48 -1.27
N PHE A 331 11.73 0.76 -2.29
CA PHE A 331 12.19 -0.59 -2.59
C PHE A 331 13.00 -0.71 -3.88
N GLY A 332 13.05 0.35 -4.70
CA GLY A 332 13.74 0.35 -6.00
C GLY A 332 13.07 -0.56 -7.04
N ARG A 333 11.80 -0.91 -6.83
CA ARG A 333 11.02 -1.82 -7.67
C ARG A 333 9.57 -1.39 -7.75
N TRP A 334 8.98 -1.58 -8.92
CA TRP A 334 7.53 -1.51 -9.09
C TRP A 334 6.87 -2.75 -8.50
N GLY A 335 5.60 -2.65 -8.11
CA GLY A 335 4.86 -3.77 -7.55
C GLY A 335 4.88 -5.03 -8.41
N LEU A 336 4.86 -4.87 -9.75
CA LEU A 336 4.96 -6.00 -10.71
C LEU A 336 6.32 -6.72 -10.70
N GLU A 337 7.37 -6.02 -10.27
CA GLU A 337 8.74 -6.55 -10.19
C GLU A 337 9.04 -7.17 -8.82
N MET A 338 8.14 -6.96 -7.86
CA MET A 338 8.26 -7.52 -6.52
C MET A 338 8.00 -9.02 -6.56
N ASN A 339 9.05 -9.78 -6.28
CA ASN A 339 9.00 -11.23 -6.03
C ASN A 339 8.45 -11.51 -4.60
N PRO A 340 8.44 -12.75 -4.11
CA PRO A 340 8.05 -13.06 -2.74
C PRO A 340 8.68 -12.15 -1.68
N PHE A 341 9.90 -11.68 -1.95
CA PHE A 341 10.60 -10.70 -1.12
C PHE A 341 10.71 -9.36 -1.85
N PRO A 342 10.06 -8.30 -1.34
CA PRO A 342 10.00 -7.01 -2.03
C PRO A 342 11.35 -6.33 -2.20
N THR A 343 12.31 -6.61 -1.31
CA THR A 343 13.63 -5.96 -1.29
C THR A 343 14.74 -6.90 -1.75
N SER A 344 15.79 -6.33 -2.34
CA SER A 344 17.08 -7.02 -2.57
C SER A 344 17.95 -6.96 -1.32
N ASP A 345 18.88 -7.92 -1.19
CA ASP A 345 19.85 -7.94 -0.10
C ASP A 345 20.88 -6.80 -0.20
N GLY A 346 21.61 -6.56 0.90
CA GLY A 346 22.80 -5.74 0.92
C GLY A 346 22.61 -4.25 1.26
N TRP A 347 21.41 -3.84 1.66
CA TRP A 347 21.14 -2.49 2.15
C TRP A 347 20.14 -2.50 3.31
N SER A 348 20.07 -1.43 4.08
CA SER A 348 19.09 -1.24 5.14
C SER A 348 18.62 0.20 5.21
N PHE A 349 17.44 0.41 5.76
CA PHE A 349 17.02 1.72 6.22
C PHE A 349 17.89 2.19 7.39
N TYR A 350 17.79 3.47 7.72
CA TYR A 350 18.51 4.12 8.81
C TYR A 350 18.18 3.47 10.17
N ASP A 351 16.90 3.32 10.49
CA ASP A 351 16.46 2.69 11.74
C ASP A 351 16.33 1.16 11.58
N LYS A 352 17.42 0.46 11.87
CA LYS A 352 17.49 -1.01 11.77
C LYS A 352 16.63 -1.76 12.79
N SER A 353 16.03 -1.06 13.75
CA SER A 353 15.12 -1.67 14.72
C SER A 353 13.70 -1.82 14.19
N LYS A 354 13.40 -1.26 13.01
CA LYS A 354 12.09 -1.31 12.37
C LYS A 354 12.10 -2.19 11.14
N THR A 355 10.99 -2.86 10.91
CA THR A 355 10.79 -3.60 9.65
C THR A 355 10.44 -2.63 8.51
N SER A 356 10.62 -3.07 7.27
CA SER A 356 10.19 -2.31 6.10
C SER A 356 8.69 -1.96 6.14
N ALA A 357 7.86 -2.87 6.64
CA ALA A 357 6.41 -2.62 6.77
C ALA A 357 6.10 -1.53 7.81
N GLU A 358 6.77 -1.54 8.97
CA GLU A 358 6.63 -0.49 9.99
C GLU A 358 7.01 0.87 9.42
N ILE A 359 8.11 0.95 8.67
CA ILE A 359 8.62 2.20 8.06
C ILE A 359 7.59 2.76 7.07
N VAL A 360 7.00 1.91 6.21
CA VAL A 360 5.94 2.31 5.27
C VAL A 360 4.71 2.84 6.02
N VAL A 361 4.26 2.13 7.06
CA VAL A 361 3.09 2.55 7.86
C VAL A 361 3.35 3.87 8.60
N GLU A 362 4.56 4.08 9.12
CA GLU A 362 4.93 5.34 9.78
C GLU A 362 4.93 6.52 8.80
N LEU A 363 5.44 6.33 7.58
CA LEU A 363 5.36 7.34 6.53
C LEU A 363 3.91 7.70 6.20
N TYR A 364 3.07 6.69 5.93
CA TYR A 364 1.66 6.92 5.60
C TYR A 364 0.91 7.59 6.76
N ARG A 365 1.21 7.20 7.99
CA ARG A 365 0.64 7.82 9.19
C ARG A 365 1.08 9.28 9.33
N ALA A 366 2.35 9.59 9.11
CA ALA A 366 2.88 10.94 9.17
C ALA A 366 2.17 11.87 8.17
N ILE A 367 1.97 11.39 6.93
CA ILE A 367 1.24 12.13 5.88
C ILE A 367 -0.22 12.31 6.28
N TYR A 368 -0.90 11.22 6.65
CA TYR A 368 -2.32 11.23 6.99
C TYR A 368 -2.64 12.12 8.20
N GLU A 369 -1.92 11.95 9.30
CA GLU A 369 -2.18 12.71 10.54
C GLU A 369 -1.96 14.21 10.33
N THR A 370 -0.94 14.60 9.54
CA THR A 370 -0.71 15.99 9.19
C THR A 370 -1.84 16.55 8.30
N ALA A 371 -2.22 15.82 7.24
CA ALA A 371 -3.28 16.25 6.33
C ALA A 371 -4.66 16.31 7.02
N LYS A 372 -4.92 15.40 7.97
CA LYS A 372 -6.16 15.34 8.75
C LYS A 372 -6.42 16.59 9.56
N GLU A 373 -5.39 17.27 10.10
CA GLU A 373 -5.53 18.52 10.83
C GLU A 373 -6.14 19.65 9.96
N TYR A 374 -5.99 19.53 8.64
CA TYR A 374 -6.51 20.47 7.63
C TYR A 374 -7.73 19.91 6.88
N HIS A 375 -8.25 18.75 7.26
CA HIS A 375 -9.36 18.07 6.55
C HIS A 375 -9.03 17.73 5.09
N VAL A 376 -7.77 17.42 4.79
CA VAL A 376 -7.29 17.07 3.45
C VAL A 376 -7.32 15.57 3.26
N MET A 377 -7.87 15.11 2.13
CA MET A 377 -7.94 13.68 1.79
C MET A 377 -6.64 13.21 1.15
N ILE A 378 -6.31 11.94 1.37
CA ILE A 378 -5.17 11.26 0.74
C ILE A 378 -5.69 10.22 -0.26
N LEU A 379 -5.19 10.29 -1.48
CA LEU A 379 -5.30 9.28 -2.52
C LEU A 379 -3.92 8.64 -2.70
N GLY A 380 -3.79 7.36 -2.37
CA GLY A 380 -2.58 6.59 -2.61
C GLY A 380 -2.47 6.15 -4.07
N CYS A 381 -1.33 6.41 -4.70
CA CYS A 381 -0.96 5.94 -6.03
C CYS A 381 0.46 5.36 -5.97
N ASN A 382 0.73 4.20 -6.56
CA ASN A 382 1.99 3.46 -6.34
C ASN A 382 2.35 3.32 -4.85
N THR A 383 1.35 2.97 -4.05
CA THR A 383 1.43 2.75 -2.61
C THR A 383 0.89 1.38 -2.26
N ILE A 384 1.30 0.83 -1.11
CA ILE A 384 0.86 -0.49 -0.66
C ILE A 384 -0.47 -0.35 0.08
N GLY A 385 -1.58 -0.65 -0.60
CA GLY A 385 -2.93 -0.44 -0.08
C GLY A 385 -3.21 -1.15 1.25
N HIS A 386 -2.70 -2.38 1.44
CA HIS A 386 -2.88 -3.12 2.69
C HIS A 386 -2.20 -2.45 3.90
N LEU A 387 -1.09 -1.74 3.67
CA LEU A 387 -0.40 -0.93 4.69
C LEU A 387 -1.02 0.48 4.80
N GLY A 388 -1.74 0.94 3.78
CA GLY A 388 -2.40 2.24 3.72
C GLY A 388 -3.85 2.26 4.22
N ALA A 389 -4.49 1.10 4.34
CA ALA A 389 -5.89 1.01 4.79
C ALA A 389 -6.07 1.62 6.20
N GLY A 390 -7.01 2.59 6.34
CA GLY A 390 -7.19 3.40 7.56
C GLY A 390 -6.23 4.60 7.66
N LEU A 391 -5.34 4.80 6.67
CA LEU A 391 -4.43 5.94 6.57
C LEU A 391 -4.54 6.67 5.20
N MET A 392 -5.35 6.14 4.29
CA MET A 392 -5.68 6.72 2.99
C MET A 392 -7.18 6.61 2.76
N HIS A 393 -7.79 7.66 2.23
CA HIS A 393 -9.22 7.69 1.93
C HIS A 393 -9.53 6.93 0.64
N MET A 394 -8.61 6.97 -0.30
CA MET A 394 -8.71 6.37 -1.63
C MET A 394 -7.40 5.71 -2.04
N GLN A 395 -7.48 4.70 -2.92
CA GLN A 395 -6.32 3.96 -3.43
C GLN A 395 -6.50 3.62 -4.91
N ARG A 396 -5.47 3.88 -5.71
CA ARG A 396 -5.35 3.39 -7.08
C ARG A 396 -5.23 1.87 -7.10
N THR A 397 -5.90 1.24 -8.04
CA THR A 397 -5.99 -0.22 -8.12
C THR A 397 -5.13 -0.85 -9.20
N GLY A 398 -4.73 -0.12 -10.21
CA GLY A 398 -3.97 -0.65 -11.35
C GLY A 398 -2.99 0.35 -11.94
N ASP A 399 -2.41 -0.03 -13.08
CA ASP A 399 -1.52 0.80 -13.88
C ASP A 399 -2.29 1.96 -14.55
N ASP A 400 -1.55 2.94 -15.08
CA ASP A 400 -2.12 4.07 -15.81
C ASP A 400 -2.82 3.61 -17.08
N THR A 401 -4.11 3.97 -17.21
CA THR A 401 -4.96 3.45 -18.28
C THR A 401 -5.14 4.40 -19.46
N SER A 402 -4.48 5.48 -19.54
CA SER A 402 -4.49 6.56 -20.55
C SER A 402 -5.33 6.39 -21.85
N GLY A 403 -5.97 5.24 -22.07
CA GLY A 403 -6.76 4.91 -23.27
C GLY A 403 -5.92 4.60 -24.52
N LYS A 404 -4.60 4.67 -24.46
CA LYS A 404 -3.71 4.42 -25.62
C LYS A 404 -3.55 2.94 -25.94
N THR A 405 -3.66 2.06 -24.93
CA THR A 405 -3.50 0.61 -25.09
C THR A 405 -4.70 -0.10 -24.47
N TRP A 406 -5.62 -0.57 -25.33
CA TRP A 406 -6.87 -1.21 -24.89
C TRP A 406 -6.65 -2.44 -24.02
N GLU A 407 -5.68 -3.29 -24.35
CA GLU A 407 -5.37 -4.49 -23.58
C GLU A 407 -4.97 -4.16 -22.14
N ARG A 408 -4.26 -3.06 -21.91
CA ARG A 408 -3.92 -2.57 -20.58
C ARG A 408 -5.18 -2.15 -19.82
N THR A 409 -6.00 -1.29 -20.40
CA THR A 409 -7.27 -0.85 -19.81
C THR A 409 -8.18 -2.03 -19.49
N LYS A 410 -8.32 -2.99 -20.42
CA LYS A 410 -9.09 -4.21 -20.20
C LYS A 410 -8.55 -5.05 -19.05
N MET A 411 -7.25 -5.25 -18.99
CA MET A 411 -6.60 -6.03 -17.92
C MET A 411 -6.80 -5.36 -16.56
N MET A 412 -6.62 -4.04 -16.48
CA MET A 412 -6.84 -3.28 -15.24
C MET A 412 -8.30 -3.37 -14.80
N GLY A 413 -9.26 -3.24 -15.71
CA GLY A 413 -10.69 -3.40 -15.42
C GLY A 413 -11.02 -4.80 -14.88
N VAL A 414 -10.52 -5.86 -15.51
CA VAL A 414 -10.73 -7.25 -15.05
C VAL A 414 -10.15 -7.45 -13.65
N ASN A 415 -8.92 -7.02 -13.40
CA ASN A 415 -8.25 -7.17 -12.11
C ASN A 415 -8.94 -6.34 -11.02
N THR A 416 -9.37 -5.12 -11.33
CA THR A 416 -10.14 -4.26 -10.42
C THR A 416 -11.43 -4.95 -10.01
N LEU A 417 -12.20 -5.48 -10.95
CA LEU A 417 -13.45 -6.19 -10.65
C LEU A 417 -13.23 -7.48 -9.84
N ALA A 418 -12.19 -8.25 -10.17
CA ALA A 418 -11.94 -9.54 -9.54
C ALA A 418 -11.38 -9.41 -8.11
N PHE A 419 -10.42 -8.53 -7.87
CA PHE A 419 -9.67 -8.46 -6.62
C PHE A 419 -9.87 -7.15 -5.86
N CYS A 420 -9.80 -5.98 -6.51
CA CYS A 420 -9.80 -4.70 -5.82
C CYS A 420 -11.21 -4.23 -5.42
N LEU A 421 -12.25 -4.51 -6.22
CA LEU A 421 -13.61 -4.05 -5.92
C LEU A 421 -14.14 -4.54 -4.55
N PRO A 422 -13.83 -5.73 -4.03
CA PRO A 422 -14.16 -6.10 -2.66
C PRO A 422 -13.55 -5.18 -1.59
N GLN A 423 -12.45 -4.49 -1.90
CA GLN A 423 -11.77 -3.55 -1.00
C GLN A 423 -12.47 -2.19 -0.94
N HIS A 424 -13.25 -1.84 -1.98
CA HIS A 424 -14.05 -0.62 -2.01
C HIS A 424 -15.09 -0.57 -0.89
N GLY A 425 -15.05 0.49 -0.10
CA GLY A 425 -15.92 0.65 1.08
C GLY A 425 -15.63 -0.35 2.21
N THR A 426 -14.40 -0.91 2.25
CA THR A 426 -13.93 -1.81 3.30
C THR A 426 -12.53 -1.47 3.79
N PHE A 427 -11.59 -1.14 2.90
CA PHE A 427 -10.27 -0.63 3.22
C PHE A 427 -10.18 0.88 2.96
N PHE A 428 -10.69 1.31 1.82
CA PHE A 428 -10.69 2.66 1.28
C PHE A 428 -11.71 2.72 0.13
N ASP A 429 -11.91 3.87 -0.49
CA ASP A 429 -12.53 3.92 -1.80
C ASP A 429 -11.49 3.65 -2.88
N ILE A 430 -11.85 2.85 -3.89
CA ILE A 430 -10.93 2.54 -4.99
C ILE A 430 -11.01 3.61 -6.07
N ASP A 431 -9.84 3.94 -6.60
CA ASP A 431 -9.65 4.69 -7.83
C ASP A 431 -9.18 3.71 -8.91
N ALA A 432 -10.00 3.55 -9.93
CA ALA A 432 -9.71 2.63 -11.05
C ALA A 432 -8.98 3.35 -12.20
N ASP A 433 -8.62 4.58 -11.98
CA ASP A 433 -8.00 5.53 -12.89
C ASP A 433 -8.98 6.41 -13.64
#